data_8a20642b06d637fddf45775f5fa04314
#
_entry.id   8a20642b06d637fddf45775f5fa04314
#
_cell.length_a   1.000
_cell.length_b   1.000
_cell.length_c   1.000
_cell.angle_alpha   90.00
_cell.angle_beta   90.00
_cell.angle_gamma   90.00
#
_symmetry.space_group_name_H-M   'P 1'
#
loop_
_entity.id
_entity.type
_entity.pdbx_description
1 polymer ?
#
loop_
_entity_poly.entity_id
_entity_poly.type
_entity_poly.pdbx_seq_one_letter_code
_entity_poly.pdbx_strand_id
1 'polypeptide(L)'
;MISVPVLKNHEYAGVTLALKNWVGVAPADVYQVAGVRVGKWGLDHQMLPLAGHIVDLVMARPPDYAVIDALVGINSGVRAYPFRPGPGGPMRAILAGSDPVAVDAVACLAMSYDPATIGHLVLAEAVGLGVADPARIAVRGAGIQPFRQEYATPVNGMYVPGRWSGRT
;
A
#
# COMPACT_ATOMS: atom_id res chain seq x y z
N MET A 1 14.99 9.32 3.82
CA MET A 1 13.65 9.36 4.46
C MET A 1 13.20 7.95 4.81
N ILE A 2 12.58 7.75 5.97
CA ILE A 2 12.03 6.45 6.39
C ILE A 2 10.51 6.52 6.31
N SER A 3 9.88 5.53 5.66
CA SER A 3 8.43 5.40 5.63
C SER A 3 7.96 4.54 6.80
N VAL A 4 7.09 5.09 7.67
CA VAL A 4 6.63 4.39 8.89
C VAL A 4 5.09 4.35 8.89
N PRO A 5 4.46 3.54 8.05
CA PRO A 5 3.00 3.39 8.01
C PRO A 5 2.48 2.38 9.01
N VAL A 6 1.20 2.50 9.36
CA VAL A 6 0.43 1.40 9.95
C VAL A 6 -0.07 0.48 8.84
N LEU A 7 0.02 -0.84 9.05
CA LEU A 7 -0.50 -1.85 8.13
C LEU A 7 -2.02 -1.74 8.03
N LYS A 8 -2.50 -1.52 6.79
CA LYS A 8 -3.93 -1.31 6.54
C LYS A 8 -4.31 -1.70 5.12
N ASN A 9 -5.48 -2.34 4.92
CA ASN A 9 -6.07 -2.46 3.59
C ASN A 9 -6.71 -1.12 3.13
N HIS A 10 -6.94 -0.99 1.83
CA HIS A 10 -7.47 0.23 1.23
C HIS A 10 -8.37 -0.07 0.04
N GLU A 11 -9.52 0.59 -0.02
CA GLU A 11 -10.56 0.35 -1.03
C GLU A 11 -10.05 0.44 -2.47
N TYR A 12 -9.29 1.48 -2.81
CA TYR A 12 -8.85 1.77 -4.18
C TYR A 12 -7.41 1.37 -4.48
N ALA A 13 -6.54 1.33 -3.47
CA ALA A 13 -5.15 0.97 -3.65
C ALA A 13 -4.83 -0.49 -3.28
N GLY A 14 -5.81 -1.24 -2.75
CA GLY A 14 -5.59 -2.55 -2.16
C GLY A 14 -5.04 -2.45 -0.75
N VAL A 15 -3.89 -1.80 -0.58
CA VAL A 15 -3.22 -1.62 0.71
C VAL A 15 -2.76 -0.19 0.93
N THR A 16 -2.64 0.19 2.21
CA THR A 16 -1.86 1.34 2.66
C THR A 16 -0.68 0.81 3.45
N LEU A 17 0.48 0.95 2.87
CA LEU A 17 1.76 0.48 3.39
C LEU A 17 2.83 1.54 3.08
N ALA A 18 4.11 1.15 2.94
CA ALA A 18 5.21 2.09 2.80
C ALA A 18 5.12 2.99 1.56
N LEU A 19 4.77 2.43 0.39
CA LEU A 19 4.69 3.21 -0.85
C LEU A 19 3.51 4.18 -0.82
N LYS A 20 2.30 3.71 -0.47
CA LYS A 20 1.13 4.59 -0.42
C LYS A 20 1.22 5.65 0.69
N ASN A 21 2.01 5.43 1.73
CA ASN A 21 2.28 6.43 2.76
C ASN A 21 2.87 7.73 2.17
N TRP A 22 3.53 7.66 1.02
CA TRP A 22 4.08 8.80 0.28
C TRP A 22 3.03 9.79 -0.21
N VAL A 23 1.80 9.37 -0.38
CA VAL A 23 0.67 10.30 -0.63
C VAL A 23 0.57 11.35 0.49
N GLY A 24 0.96 11.00 1.72
CA GLY A 24 1.03 11.93 2.85
C GLY A 24 2.05 13.05 2.67
N VAL A 25 3.15 12.79 1.97
CA VAL A 25 4.25 13.75 1.75
C VAL A 25 3.93 14.76 0.64
N ALA A 26 3.05 14.42 -0.29
CA ALA A 26 2.67 15.29 -1.40
C ALA A 26 2.06 16.61 -0.86
N PRO A 27 2.52 17.79 -1.33
CA PRO A 27 2.00 19.07 -0.87
C PRO A 27 0.51 19.24 -1.20
N ALA A 28 -0.30 19.58 -0.20
CA ALA A 28 -1.74 19.70 -0.41
C ALA A 28 -2.12 20.87 -1.31
N ASP A 29 -1.38 21.97 -1.26
CA ASP A 29 -1.56 23.16 -2.09
C ASP A 29 -1.29 22.89 -3.59
N VAL A 30 -0.42 21.94 -3.91
CA VAL A 30 -0.13 21.53 -5.28
C VAL A 30 -1.18 20.55 -5.82
N TYR A 31 -1.67 19.65 -4.97
CA TYR A 31 -2.54 18.54 -5.37
C TYR A 31 -4.02 18.76 -5.01
N GLN A 32 -4.39 19.93 -4.53
CA GLN A 32 -5.81 20.26 -4.32
C GLN A 32 -6.47 20.67 -5.64
N VAL A 33 -7.75 20.35 -5.79
CA VAL A 33 -8.58 20.81 -6.90
C VAL A 33 -9.16 22.19 -6.56
N ALA A 34 -9.23 23.10 -7.54
CA ALA A 34 -9.80 24.42 -7.37
C ALA A 34 -11.22 24.35 -6.78
N GLY A 35 -11.44 25.12 -5.71
CA GLY A 35 -12.74 25.17 -5.02
C GLY A 35 -12.93 24.12 -3.91
N VAL A 36 -12.03 23.16 -3.76
CA VAL A 36 -12.06 22.15 -2.67
C VAL A 36 -10.96 22.49 -1.66
N ARG A 37 -11.35 22.92 -0.48
CA ARG A 37 -10.40 23.37 0.56
C ARG A 37 -9.77 22.26 1.39
N VAL A 38 -10.18 21.00 1.22
CA VAL A 38 -9.76 19.90 2.07
C VAL A 38 -9.29 18.71 1.23
N GLY A 39 -8.09 18.25 1.48
CA GLY A 39 -7.55 17.02 0.90
C GLY A 39 -6.77 17.23 -0.40
N LYS A 40 -6.18 16.14 -0.86
CA LYS A 40 -5.35 16.08 -2.08
C LYS A 40 -6.15 15.46 -3.23
N TRP A 41 -7.24 16.14 -3.62
CA TRP A 41 -8.18 15.64 -4.63
C TRP A 41 -7.58 15.57 -6.04
N GLY A 42 -6.47 16.28 -6.30
CA GLY A 42 -5.70 16.11 -7.53
C GLY A 42 -4.98 14.76 -7.63
N LEU A 43 -4.84 14.04 -6.50
CA LEU A 43 -4.44 12.63 -6.44
C LEU A 43 -5.69 11.75 -6.33
N ASP A 44 -6.76 12.10 -7.05
CA ASP A 44 -8.08 11.53 -6.89
C ASP A 44 -8.07 10.00 -7.05
N HIS A 45 -8.69 9.37 -6.08
CA HIS A 45 -8.86 7.94 -6.02
C HIS A 45 -9.88 7.42 -7.06
N GLN A 46 -10.66 8.32 -7.67
CA GLN A 46 -11.77 7.97 -8.57
C GLN A 46 -11.47 8.25 -10.05
N MET A 47 -10.71 9.28 -10.39
CA MET A 47 -10.55 9.75 -11.78
C MET A 47 -9.31 9.21 -12.49
N LEU A 48 -8.25 8.83 -11.75
CA LEU A 48 -7.02 8.29 -12.31
C LEU A 48 -6.59 7.05 -11.53
N PRO A 49 -5.83 6.14 -12.13
CA PRO A 49 -5.33 4.97 -11.40
C PRO A 49 -4.42 5.42 -10.25
N LEU A 50 -4.94 5.38 -9.04
CA LEU A 50 -4.20 5.74 -7.82
C LEU A 50 -2.84 5.04 -7.73
N ALA A 51 -2.74 3.85 -8.30
CA ALA A 51 -1.50 3.10 -8.39
C ALA A 51 -0.39 3.89 -9.12
N GLY A 52 -0.71 4.55 -10.24
CA GLY A 52 0.23 5.41 -10.97
C GLY A 52 0.69 6.59 -10.13
N HIS A 53 -0.24 7.31 -9.49
CA HIS A 53 0.10 8.46 -8.63
C HIS A 53 1.01 8.07 -7.45
N ILE A 54 0.78 6.88 -6.84
CA ILE A 54 1.65 6.38 -5.78
C ILE A 54 3.07 6.19 -6.31
N VAL A 55 3.19 5.55 -7.48
CA VAL A 55 4.50 5.28 -8.09
C VAL A 55 5.20 6.58 -8.50
N ASP A 56 4.50 7.53 -9.10
CA ASP A 56 5.06 8.84 -9.50
C ASP A 56 5.62 9.59 -8.28
N LEU A 57 4.90 9.61 -7.16
CA LEU A 57 5.36 10.22 -5.92
C LEU A 57 6.59 9.53 -5.36
N VAL A 58 6.63 8.20 -5.40
CA VAL A 58 7.78 7.42 -4.95
C VAL A 58 8.98 7.62 -5.88
N MET A 59 8.77 7.70 -7.20
CA MET A 59 9.84 7.98 -8.17
C MET A 59 10.48 9.35 -7.93
N ALA A 60 9.70 10.36 -7.57
CA ALA A 60 10.22 11.70 -7.28
C ALA A 60 11.22 11.70 -6.10
N ARG A 61 10.98 10.91 -5.09
CA ARG A 61 11.89 10.71 -3.93
C ARG A 61 11.58 9.36 -3.26
N PRO A 62 12.25 8.26 -3.64
CA PRO A 62 12.05 6.97 -2.99
C PRO A 62 12.37 7.00 -1.49
N PRO A 63 11.62 6.28 -0.64
CA PRO A 63 12.03 6.08 0.75
C PRO A 63 13.32 5.25 0.81
N ASP A 64 14.23 5.63 1.67
CA ASP A 64 15.51 4.91 1.87
C ASP A 64 15.32 3.64 2.71
N TYR A 65 14.24 3.60 3.48
CA TYR A 65 13.90 2.48 4.37
C TYR A 65 12.40 2.48 4.70
N ALA A 66 11.84 1.33 4.94
CA ALA A 66 10.46 1.16 5.39
C ALA A 66 10.39 0.42 6.72
N VAL A 67 9.48 0.87 7.60
CA VAL A 67 9.13 0.19 8.86
C VAL A 67 7.61 0.17 8.97
N ILE A 68 6.98 -0.96 8.76
CA ILE A 68 5.53 -1.10 8.84
C ILE A 68 5.15 -1.52 10.25
N ASP A 69 4.35 -0.69 10.92
CA ASP A 69 3.68 -1.04 12.17
C ASP A 69 2.51 -1.99 11.87
N ALA A 70 2.69 -3.26 12.17
CA ALA A 70 1.69 -4.30 12.14
C ALA A 70 1.39 -4.85 13.55
N LEU A 71 1.58 -4.04 14.60
CA LEU A 71 1.20 -4.44 15.96
C LEU A 71 -0.31 -4.68 16.04
N VAL A 72 -1.08 -3.72 15.52
CA VAL A 72 -2.53 -3.84 15.33
C VAL A 72 -2.85 -3.33 13.91
N GLY A 73 -2.92 -4.24 12.96
CA GLY A 73 -3.29 -3.88 11.60
C GLY A 73 -4.75 -3.40 11.50
N ILE A 74 -5.05 -2.59 10.50
CA ILE A 74 -6.37 -2.00 10.30
C ILE A 74 -7.07 -2.64 9.10
N ASN A 75 -8.22 -3.23 9.34
CA ASN A 75 -9.11 -3.76 8.32
C ASN A 75 -10.28 -2.79 8.09
N SER A 76 -10.00 -1.67 7.42
CA SER A 76 -11.01 -0.63 7.19
C SER A 76 -11.82 -0.83 5.89
N GLY A 77 -11.38 -1.77 5.05
CA GLY A 77 -12.04 -2.17 3.82
C GLY A 77 -12.37 -1.05 2.85
N VAL A 78 -13.20 -0.10 3.21
CA VAL A 78 -13.82 0.78 2.22
C VAL A 78 -14.05 2.21 2.71
N ARG A 79 -14.40 2.41 3.94
CA ARG A 79 -14.63 3.76 4.48
C ARG A 79 -14.03 3.86 5.85
N ALA A 80 -13.15 4.81 5.97
CA ALA A 80 -12.19 4.98 7.03
C ALA A 80 -12.74 5.13 8.46
N TYR A 81 -14.02 4.95 8.70
CA TYR A 81 -14.56 5.15 10.05
C TYR A 81 -15.74 4.23 10.36
N PRO A 82 -15.73 3.59 11.50
CA PRO A 82 -14.64 3.51 12.46
C PRO A 82 -13.53 2.54 12.01
N PHE A 83 -12.27 2.85 12.33
CA PHE A 83 -11.17 1.92 12.15
C PHE A 83 -11.45 0.64 12.93
N ARG A 84 -11.34 -0.49 12.27
CA ARG A 84 -11.48 -1.79 12.91
C ARG A 84 -10.12 -2.46 12.99
N PRO A 85 -9.79 -3.12 14.10
CA PRO A 85 -8.61 -3.99 14.15
C PRO A 85 -8.62 -5.03 13.03
N GLY A 86 -7.44 -5.54 12.69
CA GLY A 86 -7.31 -6.65 11.75
C GLY A 86 -8.17 -7.85 12.18
N PRO A 87 -8.54 -8.72 11.24
CA PRO A 87 -9.56 -9.76 11.45
C PRO A 87 -9.16 -10.80 12.51
N GLY A 88 -7.84 -11.00 12.70
CA GLY A 88 -7.29 -11.92 13.70
C GLY A 88 -6.92 -11.26 15.05
N GLY A 89 -7.31 -9.99 15.27
CA GLY A 89 -6.83 -9.22 16.42
C GLY A 89 -5.41 -8.67 16.22
N PRO A 90 -4.64 -8.42 17.31
CA PRO A 90 -3.28 -7.89 17.20
C PRO A 90 -2.36 -8.85 16.44
N MET A 91 -1.76 -8.38 15.33
CA MET A 91 -0.78 -9.14 14.55
C MET A 91 0.58 -9.24 15.28
N ARG A 92 0.92 -8.21 16.10
CA ARG A 92 2.15 -8.14 16.93
C ARG A 92 3.43 -8.30 16.12
N ALA A 93 3.44 -7.74 14.93
CA ALA A 93 4.59 -7.78 14.02
C ALA A 93 5.06 -6.38 13.66
N ILE A 94 6.34 -6.27 13.33
CA ILE A 94 6.93 -5.13 12.65
C ILE A 94 7.66 -5.68 11.44
N LEU A 95 7.43 -5.09 10.28
CA LEU A 95 8.14 -5.44 9.05
C LEU A 95 9.04 -4.27 8.67
N ALA A 96 10.31 -4.55 8.34
CA ALA A 96 11.24 -3.50 8.00
C ALA A 96 12.23 -3.95 6.92
N GLY A 97 12.70 -3.01 6.11
CA GLY A 97 13.70 -3.29 5.08
C GLY A 97 14.11 -2.06 4.28
N SER A 98 15.23 -2.20 3.57
CA SER A 98 15.79 -1.17 2.68
C SER A 98 15.18 -1.15 1.28
N ASP A 99 14.38 -2.16 0.93
CA ASP A 99 13.55 -2.17 -0.27
C ASP A 99 12.09 -2.01 0.13
N PRO A 100 11.51 -0.80 0.06
CA PRO A 100 10.12 -0.55 0.46
C PRO A 100 9.08 -1.33 -0.36
N VAL A 101 9.37 -1.65 -1.62
CA VAL A 101 8.49 -2.48 -2.46
C VAL A 101 8.46 -3.91 -1.92
N ALA A 102 9.62 -4.46 -1.57
CA ALA A 102 9.71 -5.80 -0.98
C ALA A 102 9.04 -5.88 0.39
N VAL A 103 9.20 -4.84 1.22
CA VAL A 103 8.52 -4.78 2.54
C VAL A 103 7.01 -4.75 2.36
N ASP A 104 6.49 -3.98 1.42
CA ASP A 104 5.06 -3.93 1.11
C ASP A 104 4.55 -5.26 0.54
N ALA A 105 5.32 -5.93 -0.32
CA ALA A 105 4.97 -7.25 -0.85
C ALA A 105 4.88 -8.32 0.25
N VAL A 106 5.83 -8.33 1.18
CA VAL A 106 5.80 -9.23 2.35
C VAL A 106 4.62 -8.91 3.27
N ALA A 107 4.31 -7.64 3.47
CA ALA A 107 3.13 -7.22 4.24
C ALA A 107 1.82 -7.69 3.57
N CYS A 108 1.72 -7.64 2.25
CA CYS A 108 0.58 -8.19 1.50
C CYS A 108 0.39 -9.68 1.80
N LEU A 109 1.47 -10.47 1.78
CA LEU A 109 1.39 -11.91 2.12
C LEU A 109 0.91 -12.14 3.56
N ALA A 110 1.35 -11.30 4.51
CA ALA A 110 0.86 -11.35 5.89
C ALA A 110 -0.64 -10.99 6.00
N MET A 111 -1.16 -10.19 5.07
CA MET A 111 -2.58 -9.85 4.94
C MET A 111 -3.38 -10.86 4.09
N SER A 112 -2.76 -11.95 3.65
CA SER A 112 -3.32 -12.95 2.72
C SER A 112 -3.68 -12.38 1.35
N TYR A 113 -3.00 -11.33 0.91
CA TYR A 113 -3.08 -10.82 -0.45
C TYR A 113 -1.93 -11.33 -1.32
N ASP A 114 -2.20 -11.54 -2.58
CA ASP A 114 -1.16 -11.74 -3.60
C ASP A 114 -0.60 -10.37 -4.01
N PRO A 115 0.71 -10.08 -3.80
CA PRO A 115 1.34 -8.83 -4.22
C PRO A 115 1.15 -8.52 -5.71
N ALA A 116 1.04 -9.54 -6.57
CA ALA A 116 0.79 -9.39 -8.00
C ALA A 116 -0.60 -8.79 -8.32
N THR A 117 -1.51 -8.74 -7.34
CA THR A 117 -2.82 -8.10 -7.48
C THR A 117 -2.84 -6.66 -6.97
N ILE A 118 -1.74 -6.14 -6.46
CA ILE A 118 -1.62 -4.78 -5.94
C ILE A 118 -0.97 -3.89 -6.99
N GLY A 119 -1.77 -3.05 -7.64
CA GLY A 119 -1.37 -2.31 -8.83
C GLY A 119 -0.11 -1.45 -8.66
N HIS A 120 0.04 -0.74 -7.55
CA HIS A 120 1.23 0.08 -7.31
C HIS A 120 2.50 -0.74 -7.01
N LEU A 121 2.38 -1.98 -6.51
CA LEU A 121 3.55 -2.88 -6.37
C LEU A 121 4.00 -3.40 -7.73
N VAL A 122 3.06 -3.83 -8.57
CA VAL A 122 3.34 -4.29 -9.94
C VAL A 122 4.02 -3.18 -10.76
N LEU A 123 3.48 -1.95 -10.68
CA LEU A 123 4.06 -0.80 -11.37
C LEU A 123 5.43 -0.41 -10.81
N ALA A 124 5.59 -0.41 -9.48
CA ALA A 124 6.85 -0.06 -8.83
C ALA A 124 7.99 -1.02 -9.24
N GLU A 125 7.71 -2.33 -9.29
CA GLU A 125 8.68 -3.31 -9.79
C GLU A 125 8.97 -3.09 -11.27
N ALA A 126 7.96 -2.86 -12.10
CA ALA A 126 8.12 -2.65 -13.54
C ALA A 126 9.00 -1.44 -13.87
N VAL A 127 9.00 -0.39 -13.04
CA VAL A 127 9.86 0.80 -13.22
C VAL A 127 11.17 0.73 -12.42
N GLY A 128 11.47 -0.41 -11.79
CA GLY A 128 12.75 -0.65 -11.11
C GLY A 128 12.90 -0.01 -9.73
N LEU A 129 11.80 0.30 -9.04
CA LEU A 129 11.83 0.88 -7.68
C LEU A 129 12.13 -0.14 -6.58
N GLY A 130 12.00 -1.45 -6.87
CA GLY A 130 12.25 -2.53 -5.92
C GLY A 130 11.67 -3.85 -6.41
N VAL A 131 11.54 -4.83 -5.52
CA VAL A 131 11.13 -6.20 -5.84
C VAL A 131 9.77 -6.50 -5.23
N ALA A 132 8.76 -6.77 -6.05
CA ALA A 132 7.42 -7.19 -5.60
C ALA A 132 7.21 -8.71 -5.66
N ASP A 133 8.00 -9.45 -6.44
CA ASP A 133 7.93 -10.91 -6.54
C ASP A 133 8.43 -11.58 -5.25
N PRO A 134 7.55 -12.25 -4.48
CA PRO A 134 7.94 -12.90 -3.22
C PRO A 134 9.04 -13.96 -3.36
N ALA A 135 9.15 -14.61 -4.52
CA ALA A 135 10.18 -15.63 -4.76
C ALA A 135 11.60 -15.04 -4.78
N ARG A 136 11.72 -13.74 -4.97
CA ARG A 136 12.98 -12.98 -5.03
C ARG A 136 13.30 -12.23 -3.75
N ILE A 137 12.43 -12.31 -2.73
CA ILE A 137 12.57 -11.59 -1.46
C ILE A 137 13.08 -12.51 -0.37
N ALA A 138 14.21 -12.16 0.23
CA ALA A 138 14.76 -12.88 1.38
C ALA A 138 14.16 -12.34 2.69
N VAL A 139 13.16 -13.02 3.23
CA VAL A 139 12.58 -12.69 4.54
C VAL A 139 13.44 -13.27 5.66
N ARG A 140 13.79 -12.42 6.64
CA ARG A 140 14.55 -12.81 7.83
C ARG A 140 13.71 -12.60 9.09
N GLY A 141 14.00 -13.36 10.13
CA GLY A 141 13.29 -13.32 11.41
C GLY A 141 12.26 -14.45 11.54
N ALA A 142 11.11 -14.17 12.13
CA ALA A 142 10.10 -15.19 12.44
C ALA A 142 9.33 -15.72 11.21
N GLY A 143 9.56 -15.16 10.03
CA GLY A 143 8.80 -15.50 8.83
C GLY A 143 7.39 -14.90 8.83
N ILE A 144 6.60 -15.23 7.80
CA ILE A 144 5.28 -14.63 7.58
C ILE A 144 4.16 -15.43 8.27
N GLN A 145 4.27 -16.74 8.26
CA GLN A 145 3.19 -17.67 8.65
C GLN A 145 2.60 -17.41 10.05
N PRO A 146 3.39 -17.11 11.10
CA PRO A 146 2.86 -16.86 12.44
C PRO A 146 1.97 -15.60 12.52
N PHE A 147 2.10 -14.69 11.54
CA PHE A 147 1.43 -13.37 11.53
C PHE A 147 0.34 -13.28 10.47
N ARG A 148 0.14 -14.33 9.69
CA ARG A 148 -0.79 -14.28 8.57
C ARG A 148 -2.24 -14.16 9.05
N GLN A 149 -2.95 -13.18 8.47
CA GLN A 149 -4.37 -12.92 8.72
C GLN A 149 -5.11 -12.66 7.43
N GLU A 150 -6.36 -13.11 7.33
CA GLU A 150 -7.21 -12.88 6.16
C GLU A 150 -7.91 -11.52 6.25
N TYR A 151 -7.35 -10.54 5.57
CA TYR A 151 -7.98 -9.23 5.43
C TYR A 151 -9.08 -9.26 4.37
N ALA A 152 -10.13 -8.42 4.57
CA ALA A 152 -11.20 -8.31 3.58
C ALA A 152 -10.66 -7.85 2.23
N THR A 153 -11.07 -8.52 1.16
CA THR A 153 -10.67 -8.15 -0.21
C THR A 153 -11.15 -6.74 -0.54
N PRO A 154 -10.28 -5.84 -0.97
CA PRO A 154 -10.65 -4.49 -1.37
C PRO A 154 -11.56 -4.51 -2.61
N VAL A 155 -12.67 -3.79 -2.55
CA VAL A 155 -13.72 -3.84 -3.59
C VAL A 155 -13.23 -3.32 -4.94
N ASN A 156 -12.36 -2.30 -4.94
CA ASN A 156 -11.90 -1.61 -6.14
C ASN A 156 -10.36 -1.58 -6.29
N GLY A 157 -9.62 -2.14 -5.36
CA GLY A 157 -8.17 -1.94 -5.25
C GLY A 157 -7.31 -3.06 -5.78
N MET A 158 -7.91 -4.09 -6.39
CA MET A 158 -7.14 -5.24 -6.87
C MET A 158 -6.83 -5.08 -8.36
N TYR A 159 -5.56 -5.16 -8.69
CA TYR A 159 -5.09 -5.20 -10.07
C TYR A 159 -5.36 -6.59 -10.66
N VAL A 160 -6.06 -6.64 -11.78
CA VAL A 160 -6.21 -7.86 -12.57
C VAL A 160 -5.44 -7.67 -13.87
N PRO A 161 -4.41 -8.51 -14.16
CA PRO A 161 -3.66 -8.42 -15.40
C PRO A 161 -4.60 -8.43 -16.61
N GLY A 162 -4.43 -7.47 -17.52
CA GLY A 162 -5.28 -7.31 -18.71
C GLY A 162 -6.63 -6.62 -18.48
N ARG A 163 -6.97 -6.29 -17.24
CA ARG A 163 -8.11 -5.43 -16.92
C ARG A 163 -7.64 -4.13 -16.28
N TRP A 164 -7.23 -3.17 -17.08
CA TRP A 164 -7.34 -1.78 -16.67
C TRP A 164 -8.83 -1.46 -16.60
N SER A 165 -9.41 -1.51 -15.42
CA SER A 165 -10.75 -0.96 -15.20
C SER A 165 -10.64 0.56 -15.08
N GLY A 166 -10.08 1.20 -16.11
CA GLY A 166 -10.38 2.58 -16.38
C GLY A 166 -11.83 2.62 -16.82
N ARG A 167 -12.75 2.98 -15.94
CA ARG A 167 -14.04 3.42 -16.40
C ARG A 167 -13.80 4.74 -17.12
N THR A 168 -13.89 4.70 -18.44
CA THR A 168 -14.12 5.87 -19.28
C THR A 168 -15.38 6.58 -18.82
#